data_4f725ffe4fc1403a1e9e00ca1e09f7cb
#
_entry.id   4f725ffe4fc1403a1e9e00ca1e09f7cb
#
_cell.length_a   1.000
_cell.length_b   1.000
_cell.length_c   1.000
_cell.angle_alpha   90.00
_cell.angle_beta   90.00
_cell.angle_gamma   90.00
#
_symmetry.space_group_name_H-M   'P 1'
#
loop_
_entity.id
_entity.type
_entity.pdbx_description
1 polymer ?
#
loop_
_entity_poly.entity_id
_entity_poly.type
_entity_poly.pdbx_seq_one_letter_code
_entity_poly.pdbx_strand_id
1 'polypeptide(L)'
;MALIKSVRGFTPEIGENCFLADNATIIGDVKIGNDCSIWFSTVLRGDVNSIRIGNGVNIQDGSVLHTLYQKSVIEIGDHVSVGHNVTIHGATIKDYALVGMGSTILDHAIVGEGAIVAAGSLVLSNTVIEPGSIWGGVPAKFIKKVDPEQAKELNQKIAHNYLMYSQWYKAVSYTHLTLPTIYSV
;
A
#
# COMPACT_ATOMS: atom_id res chain seq x y z
N MET A 1 12.67 -10.16 -9.63
CA MET A 1 11.21 -10.09 -9.86
C MET A 1 10.49 -10.34 -8.56
N ALA A 2 9.39 -9.64 -8.30
CA ALA A 2 8.56 -9.85 -7.12
C ALA A 2 8.20 -11.32 -6.90
N LEU A 3 8.10 -11.75 -5.64
CA LEU A 3 7.63 -13.08 -5.29
C LEU A 3 6.10 -13.10 -5.30
N ILE A 4 5.51 -13.73 -6.30
CA ILE A 4 4.06 -13.95 -6.41
C ILE A 4 3.77 -15.42 -6.14
N LYS A 5 2.94 -15.73 -5.13
CA LYS A 5 2.70 -17.10 -4.69
C LYS A 5 1.22 -17.40 -4.48
N SER A 6 0.73 -18.45 -5.14
CA SER A 6 -0.61 -18.99 -4.90
C SER A 6 -0.66 -19.75 -3.57
N VAL A 7 -1.73 -19.57 -2.82
CA VAL A 7 -1.99 -20.26 -1.55
C VAL A 7 -3.47 -20.58 -1.46
N ARG A 8 -3.83 -21.80 -1.04
CA ARG A 8 -5.22 -22.26 -0.84
C ARG A 8 -6.11 -22.13 -2.10
N GLY A 9 -5.52 -22.26 -3.29
CA GLY A 9 -6.24 -22.12 -4.56
C GLY A 9 -6.43 -20.66 -5.04
N PHE A 10 -5.98 -19.68 -4.29
CA PHE A 10 -6.00 -18.26 -4.68
C PHE A 10 -4.64 -17.84 -5.25
N THR A 11 -4.67 -17.21 -6.40
CA THR A 11 -3.51 -16.61 -7.06
C THR A 11 -3.68 -15.09 -7.07
N PRO A 12 -2.66 -14.31 -6.71
CA PRO A 12 -2.75 -12.86 -6.79
C PRO A 12 -3.10 -12.38 -8.20
N GLU A 13 -4.04 -11.43 -8.27
CA GLU A 13 -4.45 -10.75 -9.50
C GLU A 13 -3.89 -9.32 -9.47
N ILE A 14 -3.19 -8.92 -10.53
CA ILE A 14 -2.51 -7.62 -10.61
C ILE A 14 -2.99 -6.91 -11.85
N GLY A 15 -3.46 -5.69 -11.69
CA GLY A 15 -3.95 -4.83 -12.76
C GLY A 15 -2.84 -4.35 -13.70
N GLU A 16 -3.24 -3.55 -14.67
CA GLU A 16 -2.35 -3.04 -15.69
C GLU A 16 -1.44 -1.93 -15.15
N ASN A 17 -0.30 -1.75 -15.81
CA ASN A 17 0.69 -0.69 -15.56
C ASN A 17 1.24 -0.63 -14.11
N CYS A 18 1.13 -1.70 -13.35
CA CYS A 18 1.66 -1.77 -12.00
C CYS A 18 3.19 -1.88 -11.97
N PHE A 19 3.80 -1.32 -10.92
CA PHE A 19 5.19 -1.55 -10.55
C PHE A 19 5.25 -2.47 -9.33
N LEU A 20 5.99 -3.55 -9.44
CA LEU A 20 6.28 -4.47 -8.35
C LEU A 20 7.79 -4.53 -8.18
N ALA A 21 8.31 -4.04 -7.05
CA ALA A 21 9.74 -4.11 -6.76
C ALA A 21 10.24 -5.56 -6.70
N ASP A 22 11.49 -5.81 -7.03
CA ASP A 22 12.05 -7.15 -7.22
C ASP A 22 11.92 -8.07 -6.00
N ASN A 23 11.89 -7.52 -4.80
CA ASN A 23 11.74 -8.28 -3.56
C ASN A 23 10.38 -8.04 -2.86
N ALA A 24 9.40 -7.45 -3.54
CA ALA A 24 8.03 -7.41 -3.04
C ALA A 24 7.45 -8.84 -3.01
N THR A 25 6.64 -9.12 -2.00
CA THR A 25 6.06 -10.46 -1.77
C THR A 25 4.54 -10.36 -1.76
N ILE A 26 3.86 -11.06 -2.67
CA ILE A 26 2.40 -11.02 -2.84
C ILE A 26 1.87 -12.45 -2.83
N ILE A 27 1.03 -12.79 -1.85
CA ILE A 27 0.63 -14.17 -1.56
C ILE A 27 -0.89 -14.29 -1.44
N GLY A 28 -1.47 -15.28 -2.11
CA GLY A 28 -2.86 -15.74 -1.89
C GLY A 28 -3.91 -14.82 -2.51
N ASP A 29 -5.01 -14.60 -1.79
CA ASP A 29 -6.18 -13.83 -2.24
C ASP A 29 -5.93 -12.32 -2.17
N VAL A 30 -5.11 -11.83 -3.10
CA VAL A 30 -4.78 -10.42 -3.27
C VAL A 30 -5.22 -9.95 -4.64
N LYS A 31 -5.99 -8.85 -4.70
CA LYS A 31 -6.31 -8.16 -5.96
C LYS A 31 -5.79 -6.74 -5.89
N ILE A 32 -5.03 -6.34 -6.90
CA ILE A 32 -4.42 -5.01 -7.05
C ILE A 32 -5.00 -4.38 -8.31
N GLY A 33 -5.51 -3.17 -8.21
CA GLY A 33 -6.03 -2.39 -9.34
C GLY A 33 -4.91 -1.91 -10.27
N ASN A 34 -5.26 -1.02 -11.19
CA ASN A 34 -4.35 -0.47 -12.18
C ASN A 34 -3.47 0.65 -11.61
N ASP A 35 -2.34 0.93 -12.28
CA ASP A 35 -1.44 2.06 -11.95
C ASP A 35 -0.92 2.07 -10.50
N CYS A 36 -0.79 0.91 -9.89
CA CYS A 36 -0.28 0.76 -8.53
C CYS A 36 1.23 0.58 -8.48
N SER A 37 1.84 0.94 -7.34
CA SER A 37 3.27 0.69 -7.10
C SER A 37 3.48 0.04 -5.73
N ILE A 38 4.07 -1.17 -5.76
CA ILE A 38 4.38 -1.97 -4.58
C ILE A 38 5.90 -2.02 -4.44
N TRP A 39 6.41 -1.38 -3.39
CA TRP A 39 7.81 -1.06 -3.24
C TRP A 39 8.61 -2.16 -2.53
N PHE A 40 9.90 -1.91 -2.32
CA PHE A 40 10.84 -2.94 -1.86
C PHE A 40 10.49 -3.48 -0.48
N SER A 41 10.63 -4.79 -0.32
CA SER A 41 10.38 -5.53 0.94
C SER A 41 8.93 -5.41 1.45
N THR A 42 8.00 -4.97 0.62
CA THR A 42 6.57 -4.95 0.95
C THR A 42 6.02 -6.37 0.93
N VAL A 43 5.17 -6.71 1.91
CA VAL A 43 4.51 -8.00 2.02
C VAL A 43 2.99 -7.83 2.00
N LEU A 44 2.34 -8.35 0.96
CA LEU A 44 0.87 -8.45 0.84
C LEU A 44 0.49 -9.91 1.02
N ARG A 45 0.02 -10.31 2.22
CA ARG A 45 -0.21 -11.70 2.55
C ARG A 45 -1.71 -11.98 2.76
N GLY A 46 -2.40 -12.31 1.66
CA GLY A 46 -3.81 -12.73 1.61
C GLY A 46 -3.99 -14.25 1.74
N ASP A 47 -3.23 -14.90 2.64
CA ASP A 47 -3.25 -16.36 2.81
C ASP A 47 -4.41 -16.85 3.66
N VAL A 48 -4.94 -16.02 4.55
CA VAL A 48 -6.04 -16.37 5.46
C VAL A 48 -7.35 -15.66 5.12
N ASN A 49 -7.29 -14.47 4.51
CA ASN A 49 -8.46 -13.73 4.03
C ASN A 49 -8.05 -12.72 2.96
N SER A 50 -9.02 -12.06 2.34
CA SER A 50 -8.80 -11.24 1.15
C SER A 50 -8.14 -9.89 1.44
N ILE A 51 -7.32 -9.44 0.47
CA ILE A 51 -6.78 -8.09 0.36
C ILE A 51 -7.22 -7.51 -0.98
N ARG A 52 -7.87 -6.37 -0.96
CA ARG A 52 -8.35 -5.66 -2.15
C ARG A 52 -7.74 -4.26 -2.17
N ILE A 53 -7.11 -3.90 -3.28
CA ILE A 53 -6.40 -2.64 -3.46
C ILE A 53 -6.94 -1.99 -4.73
N GLY A 54 -7.39 -0.75 -4.62
CA GLY A 54 -7.91 0.05 -5.72
C GLY A 54 -6.85 0.51 -6.71
N ASN A 55 -7.16 1.52 -7.51
CA ASN A 55 -6.28 2.03 -8.55
C ASN A 55 -5.38 3.17 -8.04
N GLY A 56 -4.20 3.34 -8.64
CA GLY A 56 -3.30 4.44 -8.32
C GLY A 56 -2.74 4.41 -6.89
N VAL A 57 -2.73 3.25 -6.25
CA VAL A 57 -2.26 3.08 -4.87
C VAL A 57 -0.75 2.89 -4.85
N ASN A 58 -0.07 3.54 -3.88
CA ASN A 58 1.32 3.21 -3.59
C ASN A 58 1.45 2.60 -2.19
N ILE A 59 2.18 1.48 -2.11
CA ILE A 59 2.53 0.83 -0.85
C ILE A 59 4.04 0.80 -0.75
N GLN A 60 4.55 1.64 0.14
CA GLN A 60 5.96 1.96 0.23
C GLN A 60 6.75 0.89 0.99
N ASP A 61 8.07 1.02 0.90
CA ASP A 61 9.03 0.00 1.33
C ASP A 61 8.78 -0.52 2.75
N GLY A 62 8.95 -1.84 2.92
CA GLY A 62 8.88 -2.51 4.22
C GLY A 62 7.47 -2.63 4.82
N SER A 63 6.44 -2.19 4.12
CA SER A 63 5.08 -2.26 4.65
C SER A 63 4.52 -3.68 4.61
N VAL A 64 3.68 -4.03 5.59
CA VAL A 64 3.09 -5.35 5.74
C VAL A 64 1.57 -5.24 5.83
N LEU A 65 0.88 -5.92 4.92
CA LEU A 65 -0.58 -6.04 4.88
C LEU A 65 -0.98 -7.49 5.14
N HIS A 66 -1.75 -7.72 6.20
CA HIS A 66 -2.22 -9.04 6.58
C HIS A 66 -3.62 -8.98 7.20
N THR A 67 -4.29 -10.11 7.31
CA THR A 67 -5.67 -10.22 7.77
C THR A 67 -5.82 -11.28 8.85
N LEU A 68 -6.94 -11.28 9.55
CA LEU A 68 -7.27 -12.29 10.55
C LEU A 68 -8.22 -13.34 9.95
N TYR A 69 -7.87 -14.60 10.10
CA TYR A 69 -8.61 -15.73 9.53
C TYR A 69 -10.11 -15.67 9.83
N GLN A 70 -10.93 -15.65 8.78
CA GLN A 70 -12.41 -15.57 8.83
C GLN A 70 -12.99 -14.38 9.62
N LYS A 71 -12.20 -13.38 9.98
CA LYS A 71 -12.65 -12.25 10.82
C LYS A 71 -12.47 -10.89 10.18
N SER A 72 -11.36 -10.64 9.51
CA SER A 72 -11.11 -9.34 8.92
C SER A 72 -10.56 -9.46 7.50
N VAL A 73 -10.80 -8.44 6.70
CA VAL A 73 -10.28 -8.27 5.33
C VAL A 73 -9.57 -6.93 5.24
N ILE A 74 -8.76 -6.73 4.22
CA ILE A 74 -8.22 -5.41 3.89
C ILE A 74 -8.90 -4.89 2.63
N GLU A 75 -9.40 -3.68 2.72
CA GLU A 75 -9.93 -2.92 1.59
C GLU A 75 -9.22 -1.57 1.52
N ILE A 76 -8.54 -1.30 0.43
CA ILE A 76 -7.86 -0.04 0.15
C ILE A 76 -8.48 0.56 -1.11
N GLY A 77 -9.00 1.76 -0.98
CA GLY A 77 -9.63 2.53 -2.07
C GLY A 77 -8.61 3.08 -3.07
N ASP A 78 -9.09 3.92 -3.96
CA ASP A 78 -8.29 4.50 -5.03
C ASP A 78 -7.37 5.62 -4.49
N HIS A 79 -6.20 5.77 -5.13
CA HIS A 79 -5.22 6.84 -4.86
C HIS A 79 -4.76 6.95 -3.40
N VAL A 80 -4.81 5.85 -2.65
CA VAL A 80 -4.29 5.78 -1.28
C VAL A 80 -2.76 5.72 -1.30
N SER A 81 -2.15 6.43 -0.35
CA SER A 81 -0.70 6.34 -0.10
C SER A 81 -0.43 5.69 1.25
N VAL A 82 0.28 4.56 1.23
CA VAL A 82 0.74 3.84 2.42
C VAL A 82 2.24 4.06 2.56
N GLY A 83 2.63 4.80 3.59
CA GLY A 83 4.02 5.17 3.86
C GLY A 83 4.93 3.98 4.19
N HIS A 84 6.24 4.23 4.25
CA HIS A 84 7.24 3.20 4.57
C HIS A 84 6.99 2.56 5.93
N ASN A 85 7.24 1.25 6.03
CA ASN A 85 7.16 0.45 7.28
C ASN A 85 5.78 0.54 7.98
N VAL A 86 4.71 0.67 7.22
CA VAL A 86 3.34 0.64 7.76
C VAL A 86 2.89 -0.80 7.93
N THR A 87 2.19 -1.08 9.03
CA THR A 87 1.44 -2.33 9.21
C THR A 87 -0.06 -2.06 9.10
N ILE A 88 -0.73 -2.71 8.15
CA ILE A 88 -2.20 -2.72 8.07
C ILE A 88 -2.67 -4.14 8.33
N HIS A 89 -3.49 -4.30 9.37
CA HIS A 89 -4.04 -5.60 9.74
C HIS A 89 -5.57 -5.52 9.77
N GLY A 90 -6.21 -6.09 8.74
CA GLY A 90 -7.66 -6.23 8.68
C GLY A 90 -8.49 -4.94 8.70
N ALA A 91 -8.03 -3.88 8.03
CA ALA A 91 -8.65 -2.55 8.07
C ALA A 91 -9.15 -2.08 6.70
N THR A 92 -10.01 -1.07 6.71
CA THR A 92 -10.50 -0.38 5.51
C THR A 92 -9.88 1.01 5.42
N ILE A 93 -9.23 1.31 4.29
CA ILE A 93 -8.64 2.61 3.98
C ILE A 93 -9.41 3.17 2.77
N LYS A 94 -10.10 4.28 2.94
CA LYS A 94 -10.91 4.88 1.89
C LYS A 94 -10.07 5.72 0.93
N ASP A 95 -10.68 6.10 -0.19
CA ASP A 95 -10.02 6.81 -1.28
C ASP A 95 -9.24 8.03 -0.81
N TYR A 96 -8.13 8.31 -1.46
CA TYR A 96 -7.27 9.47 -1.20
C TYR A 96 -6.74 9.57 0.24
N ALA A 97 -6.84 8.54 1.06
CA ALA A 97 -6.26 8.58 2.39
C ALA A 97 -4.73 8.45 2.36
N LEU A 98 -4.07 9.02 3.37
CA LEU A 98 -2.63 8.91 3.60
C LEU A 98 -2.38 8.23 4.94
N VAL A 99 -1.70 7.08 4.92
CA VAL A 99 -1.20 6.41 6.11
C VAL A 99 0.29 6.72 6.27
N GLY A 100 0.63 7.54 7.26
CA GLY A 100 1.99 8.01 7.50
C GLY A 100 2.96 6.88 7.88
N MET A 101 4.23 7.07 7.57
CA MET A 101 5.32 6.10 7.77
C MET A 101 5.35 5.53 9.19
N GLY A 102 5.61 4.22 9.31
CA GLY A 102 5.75 3.54 10.60
C GLY A 102 4.46 3.41 11.40
N SER A 103 3.30 3.71 10.83
CA SER A 103 2.01 3.58 11.52
C SER A 103 1.54 2.13 11.55
N THR A 104 0.73 1.80 12.55
CA THR A 104 0.03 0.51 12.68
C THR A 104 -1.47 0.73 12.70
N ILE A 105 -2.20 0.08 11.79
CA ILE A 105 -3.65 0.14 11.68
C ILE A 105 -4.20 -1.25 11.98
N LEU A 106 -5.03 -1.36 13.03
CA LEU A 106 -5.53 -2.65 13.51
C LEU A 106 -6.91 -3.00 12.93
N ASP A 107 -7.33 -4.25 13.17
CA ASP A 107 -8.52 -4.86 12.60
C ASP A 107 -9.78 -4.01 12.76
N HIS A 108 -10.59 -3.97 11.69
CA HIS A 108 -11.85 -3.26 11.62
C HIS A 108 -11.73 -1.73 11.79
N ALA A 109 -10.53 -1.18 11.82
CA ALA A 109 -10.37 0.27 11.74
C ALA A 109 -10.76 0.77 10.36
N ILE A 110 -11.34 1.96 10.31
CA ILE A 110 -11.73 2.63 9.07
C ILE A 110 -11.00 3.97 9.02
N VAL A 111 -10.19 4.16 7.99
CA VAL A 111 -9.58 5.46 7.68
C VAL A 111 -10.42 6.10 6.59
N GLY A 112 -11.08 7.21 6.89
CA GLY A 112 -12.02 7.89 6.02
C GLY A 112 -11.35 8.50 4.78
N GLU A 113 -12.16 8.85 3.79
CA GLU A 113 -11.71 9.47 2.54
C GLU A 113 -10.91 10.76 2.81
N GLY A 114 -9.74 10.88 2.17
CA GLY A 114 -8.86 12.03 2.33
C GLY A 114 -8.31 12.23 3.76
N ALA A 115 -8.52 11.27 4.65
CA ALA A 115 -7.97 11.37 6.00
C ALA A 115 -6.45 11.09 6.01
N ILE A 116 -5.78 11.64 6.99
CA ILE A 116 -4.34 11.48 7.19
C ILE A 116 -4.07 10.87 8.56
N VAL A 117 -3.43 9.72 8.57
CA VAL A 117 -2.83 9.13 9.76
C VAL A 117 -1.38 9.63 9.85
N ALA A 118 -1.05 10.36 10.91
CA ALA A 118 0.30 10.89 11.11
C ALA A 118 1.32 9.75 11.30
N ALA A 119 2.57 9.99 10.91
CA ALA A 119 3.63 8.99 11.03
C ALA A 119 3.79 8.45 12.46
N GLY A 120 4.10 7.15 12.58
CA GLY A 120 4.31 6.49 13.88
C GLY A 120 3.06 6.30 14.73
N SER A 121 1.87 6.43 14.15
CA SER A 121 0.61 6.33 14.89
C SER A 121 0.15 4.89 15.11
N LEU A 122 -0.56 4.64 16.19
CA LEU A 122 -1.27 3.38 16.45
C LEU A 122 -2.79 3.62 16.40
N VAL A 123 -3.42 3.15 15.32
CA VAL A 123 -4.88 3.17 15.18
C VAL A 123 -5.43 1.85 15.71
N LEU A 124 -6.15 1.92 16.82
CA LEU A 124 -6.71 0.74 17.49
C LEU A 124 -7.85 0.12 16.69
N SER A 125 -8.12 -1.16 16.96
CA SER A 125 -9.23 -1.88 16.34
C SER A 125 -10.57 -1.15 16.52
N ASN A 126 -11.42 -1.22 15.49
CA ASN A 126 -12.73 -0.58 15.43
C ASN A 126 -12.72 0.96 15.52
N THR A 127 -11.55 1.59 15.41
CA THR A 127 -11.48 3.06 15.32
C THR A 127 -12.01 3.53 13.99
N VAL A 128 -12.86 4.53 14.00
CA VAL A 128 -13.32 5.22 12.80
C VAL A 128 -12.67 6.60 12.74
N ILE A 129 -11.78 6.79 11.77
CA ILE A 129 -11.17 8.08 11.45
C ILE A 129 -12.06 8.76 10.42
N GLU A 130 -12.57 9.92 10.76
CA GLU A 130 -13.50 10.67 9.93
C GLU A 130 -12.83 11.17 8.63
N PRO A 131 -13.58 11.25 7.52
CA PRO A 131 -13.09 11.86 6.29
C PRO A 131 -12.52 13.27 6.51
N GLY A 132 -11.46 13.61 5.76
CA GLY A 132 -10.84 14.93 5.81
C GLY A 132 -10.37 15.33 7.21
N SER A 133 -9.75 14.41 7.94
CA SER A 133 -9.20 14.67 9.27
C SER A 133 -7.77 14.14 9.42
N ILE A 134 -7.01 14.74 10.32
CA ILE A 134 -5.69 14.26 10.74
C ILE A 134 -5.82 13.63 12.12
N TRP A 135 -5.34 12.40 12.23
CA TRP A 135 -5.22 11.67 13.50
C TRP A 135 -3.77 11.25 13.73
N GLY A 136 -3.33 11.22 15.00
CA GLY A 136 -1.96 10.84 15.31
C GLY A 136 -1.74 10.46 16.76
N GLY A 137 -0.60 9.84 17.04
CA GLY A 137 -0.18 9.41 18.37
C GLY A 137 -0.39 7.94 18.67
N VAL A 138 -0.06 7.51 19.89
CA VAL A 138 -0.14 6.13 20.39
C VAL A 138 -0.91 6.11 21.70
N PRO A 139 -2.21 5.75 21.70
CA PRO A 139 -3.05 5.51 20.53
C PRO A 139 -3.39 6.78 19.75
N ALA A 140 -3.73 6.62 18.47
CA ALA A 140 -4.08 7.75 17.61
C ALA A 140 -5.34 8.47 18.11
N LYS A 141 -5.29 9.79 18.09
CA LYS A 141 -6.38 10.69 18.45
C LYS A 141 -6.57 11.75 17.38
N PHE A 142 -7.77 12.30 17.30
CA PHE A 142 -8.09 13.41 16.42
C PHE A 142 -7.18 14.62 16.75
N ILE A 143 -6.58 15.20 15.71
CA ILE A 143 -5.75 16.39 15.81
C ILE A 143 -6.50 17.60 15.27
N LYS A 144 -6.97 17.51 14.01
CA LYS A 144 -7.70 18.59 13.35
C LYS A 144 -8.42 18.11 12.10
N LYS A 145 -9.38 18.89 11.62
CA LYS A 145 -9.90 18.78 10.25
C LYS A 145 -8.89 19.36 9.27
N VAL A 146 -8.90 18.84 8.07
CA VAL A 146 -8.21 19.40 6.90
C VAL A 146 -9.23 19.81 5.86
N ASP A 147 -8.88 20.79 5.05
CA ASP A 147 -9.69 21.11 3.88
C ASP A 147 -9.71 19.88 2.94
N PRO A 148 -10.88 19.34 2.58
CA PRO A 148 -10.98 18.12 1.80
C PRO A 148 -10.30 18.22 0.42
N GLU A 149 -10.41 19.37 -0.24
CA GLU A 149 -9.78 19.58 -1.55
C GLU A 149 -8.26 19.64 -1.44
N GLN A 150 -7.72 20.31 -0.42
CA GLN A 150 -6.28 20.37 -0.16
C GLN A 150 -5.72 18.99 0.21
N ALA A 151 -6.44 18.20 1.03
CA ALA A 151 -6.03 16.85 1.38
C ALA A 151 -6.02 15.93 0.15
N LYS A 152 -7.05 16.02 -0.67
CA LYS A 152 -7.16 15.27 -1.91
C LYS A 152 -6.05 15.63 -2.89
N GLU A 153 -5.82 16.91 -3.13
CA GLU A 153 -4.75 17.40 -4.00
C GLU A 153 -3.36 16.91 -3.54
N LEU A 154 -3.08 17.02 -2.23
CA LEU A 154 -1.82 16.54 -1.65
C LEU A 154 -1.65 15.04 -1.88
N ASN A 155 -2.67 14.25 -1.57
CA ASN A 155 -2.59 12.80 -1.65
C ASN A 155 -2.54 12.30 -3.09
N GLN A 156 -3.28 12.92 -4.01
CA GLN A 156 -3.17 12.67 -5.44
C GLN A 156 -1.76 12.97 -5.96
N LYS A 157 -1.17 14.08 -5.54
CA LYS A 157 0.21 14.44 -5.91
C LYS A 157 1.22 13.41 -5.43
N ILE A 158 1.05 12.90 -4.20
CA ILE A 158 1.91 11.84 -3.66
C ILE A 158 1.75 10.57 -4.52
N ALA A 159 0.53 10.12 -4.76
CA ALA A 159 0.25 8.93 -5.57
C ALA A 159 0.84 9.06 -6.99
N HIS A 160 0.66 10.22 -7.63
CA HIS A 160 1.23 10.52 -8.94
C HIS A 160 2.77 10.48 -8.94
N ASN A 161 3.41 11.05 -7.92
CA ASN A 161 4.86 11.04 -7.79
C ASN A 161 5.41 9.61 -7.70
N TYR A 162 4.74 8.73 -6.94
CA TYR A 162 5.16 7.33 -6.82
C TYR A 162 4.97 6.55 -8.13
N LEU A 163 3.96 6.87 -8.91
CA LEU A 163 3.82 6.33 -10.26
C LEU A 163 4.97 6.80 -11.17
N MET A 164 5.34 8.08 -11.11
CA MET A 164 6.49 8.63 -11.85
C MET A 164 7.80 7.97 -11.39
N TYR A 165 8.04 7.84 -10.07
CA TYR A 165 9.27 7.19 -9.56
C TYR A 165 9.39 5.75 -10.05
N SER A 166 8.28 5.02 -10.12
CA SER A 166 8.27 3.64 -10.59
C SER A 166 8.76 3.48 -12.03
N GLN A 167 8.55 4.49 -12.88
CA GLN A 167 9.02 4.47 -14.26
C GLN A 167 10.56 4.50 -14.34
N TRP A 168 11.24 5.14 -13.40
CA TRP A 168 12.70 5.13 -13.36
C TRP A 168 13.26 3.72 -13.18
N TYR A 169 12.63 2.92 -12.34
CA TYR A 169 13.02 1.52 -12.11
C TYR A 169 12.69 0.62 -13.30
N LYS A 170 11.57 0.85 -13.98
CA LYS A 170 11.23 0.13 -15.21
C LYS A 170 12.27 0.38 -16.30
N ALA A 171 12.78 1.61 -16.43
CA ALA A 171 13.80 1.98 -17.42
C ALA A 171 15.16 1.30 -17.15
N VAL A 172 15.55 1.11 -15.88
CA VAL A 172 16.85 0.50 -15.51
C VAL A 172 16.87 -1.01 -15.72
N SER A 173 15.74 -1.70 -15.60
CA SER A 173 15.67 -3.17 -15.78
C SER A 173 16.10 -3.64 -17.18
N TYR A 174 16.08 -2.78 -18.17
CA TYR A 174 16.54 -3.09 -19.54
C TYR A 174 18.05 -3.01 -19.74
N THR A 175 18.80 -2.37 -18.84
CA THR A 175 20.24 -2.13 -19.03
C THR A 175 21.15 -3.24 -18.48
N HIS A 176 20.62 -4.17 -17.68
CA HIS A 176 21.42 -5.25 -17.08
C HIS A 176 21.44 -6.57 -17.88
N LEU A 177 20.84 -6.62 -19.07
CA LEU A 177 20.77 -7.85 -19.88
C LEU A 177 21.91 -8.00 -20.88
N THR A 178 22.88 -7.08 -20.95
CA THR A 178 24.08 -7.25 -21.74
C THR A 178 25.30 -7.43 -20.85
N LEU A 179 25.56 -8.68 -20.44
CA LEU A 179 26.89 -9.05 -19.97
C LEU A 179 27.87 -8.84 -21.14
N PRO A 180 29.00 -8.15 -20.95
CA PRO A 180 30.02 -8.12 -21.97
C PRO A 180 30.54 -9.54 -22.18
N THR A 181 30.44 -10.02 -23.41
CA THR A 181 31.08 -11.29 -23.81
C THR A 181 32.57 -11.13 -23.60
N ILE A 182 33.14 -11.73 -22.58
CA ILE A 182 34.59 -11.81 -22.43
C ILE A 182 35.06 -12.82 -23.46
N TYR A 183 35.61 -12.33 -24.55
CA TYR A 183 36.40 -13.18 -25.45
C TYR A 183 37.68 -13.54 -24.71
N SER A 184 37.77 -14.80 -24.27
CA SER A 184 39.04 -15.38 -23.89
C SER A 184 39.86 -15.64 -25.15
N VAL A 185 41.05 -15.02 -25.23
CA VAL A 185 42.12 -15.31 -26.18
C VAL A 185 42.85 -16.55 -25.75
#